data_67f32e23551823cb5b2a615c85003580
#
_entry.id   67f32e23551823cb5b2a615c85003580
#
_cell.length_a   1.000
_cell.length_b   1.000
_cell.length_c   1.000
_cell.angle_alpha   90.00
_cell.angle_beta   90.00
_cell.angle_gamma   90.00
#
_symmetry.space_group_name_H-M   'P 1'
#
loop_
_entity.id
_entity.type
_entity.pdbx_description
1 polymer ?
#
loop_
_entity_poly.entity_id
_entity_poly.type
_entity_poly.pdbx_seq_one_letter_code
_entity_poly.pdbx_strand_id
1 'polypeptide(L)'
;YSGAVIVPLDHGLKSDEMKKLIEFGDVKGIFADGDRIDVDVPTLCFRVSLDNSDNYPYIMDIKGGKCGPEEVACNDTAAILFTSGTTGNPKGVMLSHTNLVSDAFKMLRYMTLYPEDTVYAVLPIHHAYTMTAVFLECMFSGACCLFGSRLVVPVILKELRDGNVTMFLAVPMIYNRFLS
;
A
#
# COMPACT_ATOMS: atom_id res chain seq x y z
N TYR A 1 11.63 9.84 -3.65
CA TYR A 1 13.09 10.08 -3.64
C TYR A 1 13.85 9.08 -4.50
N SER A 2 13.37 7.85 -4.67
CA SER A 2 14.06 6.78 -5.42
C SER A 2 13.72 6.74 -6.91
N GLY A 3 12.70 7.46 -7.38
CA GLY A 3 12.16 7.33 -8.74
C GLY A 3 11.52 5.96 -9.04
N ALA A 4 11.40 5.09 -8.03
CA ALA A 4 10.86 3.75 -8.21
C ALA A 4 9.34 3.77 -8.38
N VAL A 5 8.82 2.93 -9.28
CA VAL A 5 7.38 2.67 -9.41
C VAL A 5 6.95 1.65 -8.36
N ILE A 6 5.98 2.02 -7.53
CA ILE A 6 5.47 1.15 -6.46
C ILE A 6 4.43 0.18 -7.02
N VAL A 7 4.56 -1.10 -6.67
CA VAL A 7 3.61 -2.16 -7.06
C VAL A 7 3.13 -2.88 -5.80
N PRO A 8 2.10 -2.34 -5.12
CA PRO A 8 1.56 -2.98 -3.92
C PRO A 8 0.79 -4.25 -4.29
N LEU A 9 1.12 -5.35 -3.65
CA LEU A 9 0.49 -6.65 -3.86
C LEU A 9 -0.26 -7.11 -2.61
N ASP A 10 -1.35 -7.85 -2.84
CA ASP A 10 -2.09 -8.47 -1.75
C ASP A 10 -1.24 -9.53 -1.04
N HIS A 11 -1.11 -9.40 0.27
CA HIS A 11 -0.47 -10.41 1.10
C HIS A 11 -1.18 -11.78 1.04
N GLY A 12 -2.46 -11.83 0.72
CA GLY A 12 -3.25 -13.06 0.56
C GLY A 12 -3.01 -13.83 -0.74
N LEU A 13 -2.26 -13.29 -1.71
CA LEU A 13 -2.00 -13.96 -2.99
C LEU A 13 -1.26 -15.29 -2.81
N LYS A 14 -1.60 -16.28 -3.62
CA LYS A 14 -0.81 -17.50 -3.76
C LYS A 14 0.51 -17.20 -4.46
N SER A 15 1.54 -18.00 -4.19
CA SER A 15 2.88 -17.80 -4.77
C SER A 15 2.86 -17.73 -6.29
N ASP A 16 2.08 -18.60 -6.97
CA ASP A 16 1.97 -18.59 -8.43
C ASP A 16 1.28 -17.33 -8.99
N GLU A 17 0.31 -16.79 -8.24
CA GLU A 17 -0.38 -15.56 -8.63
C GLU A 17 0.55 -14.36 -8.44
N MET A 18 1.25 -14.32 -7.32
CA MET A 18 2.25 -13.28 -7.03
C MET A 18 3.37 -13.30 -8.08
N LYS A 19 3.90 -14.48 -8.41
CA LYS A 19 4.90 -14.64 -9.47
C LYS A 19 4.45 -14.04 -10.80
N LYS A 20 3.23 -14.37 -11.24
CA LYS A 20 2.66 -13.81 -12.48
C LYS A 20 2.56 -12.30 -12.47
N LEU A 21 2.16 -11.69 -11.33
CA LEU A 21 2.06 -10.24 -11.22
C LEU A 21 3.44 -9.56 -11.22
N ILE A 22 4.43 -10.16 -10.56
CA ILE A 22 5.80 -9.68 -10.55
C ILE A 22 6.40 -9.73 -11.97
N GLU A 23 6.23 -10.83 -12.67
CA GLU A 23 6.68 -11.01 -14.06
C GLU A 23 5.97 -10.03 -15.01
N PHE A 24 4.64 -9.94 -14.91
CA PHE A 24 3.82 -9.05 -15.75
C PHE A 24 4.15 -7.57 -15.53
N GLY A 25 4.42 -7.17 -14.29
CA GLY A 25 4.80 -5.80 -13.93
C GLY A 25 6.28 -5.50 -14.13
N ASP A 26 7.08 -6.46 -14.61
CA ASP A 26 8.55 -6.35 -14.74
C ASP A 26 9.22 -5.80 -13.47
N VAL A 27 8.74 -6.30 -12.31
CA VAL A 27 9.20 -5.82 -10.98
C VAL A 27 10.66 -6.21 -10.78
N LYS A 28 11.47 -5.24 -10.33
CA LYS A 28 12.92 -5.40 -10.15
C LYS A 28 13.34 -5.67 -8.71
N GLY A 29 12.51 -5.31 -7.75
CA GLY A 29 12.80 -5.52 -6.33
C GLY A 29 11.56 -5.89 -5.55
N ILE A 30 11.73 -6.69 -4.51
CA ILE A 30 10.64 -7.08 -3.61
C ILE A 30 11.00 -6.74 -2.17
N PHE A 31 10.01 -6.21 -1.45
CA PHE A 31 9.99 -6.05 -0.01
C PHE A 31 8.89 -6.96 0.52
N ALA A 32 9.24 -7.99 1.25
CA ALA A 32 8.28 -8.99 1.73
C ALA A 32 8.74 -9.61 3.05
N ASP A 33 7.83 -10.27 3.72
CA ASP A 33 8.05 -11.08 4.92
C ASP A 33 7.90 -12.58 4.65
N GLY A 34 8.44 -13.39 5.53
CA GLY A 34 8.34 -14.84 5.50
C GLY A 34 8.73 -15.47 4.16
N ASP A 35 8.03 -16.53 3.79
CA ASP A 35 8.29 -17.32 2.57
C ASP A 35 7.95 -16.56 1.27
N ARG A 36 7.33 -15.39 1.37
CA ARG A 36 6.95 -14.59 0.19
C ARG A 36 8.12 -13.95 -0.51
N ILE A 37 9.21 -13.72 0.21
CA ILE A 37 10.43 -13.15 -0.34
C ILE A 37 11.16 -14.15 -1.26
N ASP A 38 10.92 -15.45 -1.09
CA ASP A 38 11.58 -16.53 -1.83
C ASP A 38 10.97 -16.81 -3.21
N VAL A 39 10.07 -15.95 -3.68
CA VAL A 39 9.48 -16.10 -5.01
C VAL A 39 10.56 -16.14 -6.08
N ASP A 40 10.56 -17.24 -6.87
CA ASP A 40 11.53 -17.44 -7.95
C ASP A 40 11.06 -16.73 -9.22
N VAL A 41 11.54 -15.50 -9.42
CA VAL A 41 11.27 -14.67 -10.59
C VAL A 41 12.56 -14.08 -11.12
N PRO A 42 12.91 -14.36 -12.40
CA PRO A 42 14.17 -13.91 -13.00
C PRO A 42 14.34 -12.39 -13.11
N THR A 43 13.24 -11.62 -13.11
CA THR A 43 13.29 -10.16 -13.21
C THR A 43 13.71 -9.47 -11.91
N LEU A 44 13.67 -10.18 -10.77
CA LEU A 44 14.03 -9.62 -9.47
C LEU A 44 15.55 -9.45 -9.34
N CYS A 45 15.99 -8.21 -9.19
CA CYS A 45 17.38 -7.83 -9.00
C CYS A 45 17.78 -7.79 -7.52
N PHE A 46 16.81 -7.52 -6.62
CA PHE A 46 17.07 -7.49 -5.18
C PHE A 46 15.83 -7.91 -4.38
N ARG A 47 16.10 -8.36 -3.14
CA ARG A 47 15.09 -8.73 -2.15
C ARG A 47 15.45 -8.11 -0.82
N VAL A 48 14.45 -7.57 -0.11
CA VAL A 48 14.59 -6.97 1.22
C VAL A 48 13.54 -7.57 2.13
N SER A 49 13.96 -8.14 3.23
CA SER A 49 13.06 -8.71 4.23
C SER A 49 12.43 -7.63 5.10
N LEU A 50 11.12 -7.75 5.34
CA LEU A 50 10.38 -6.92 6.30
C LEU A 50 10.41 -7.51 7.71
N ASP A 51 10.76 -8.78 7.85
CA ASP A 51 11.04 -9.47 9.10
C ASP A 51 12.54 -9.77 9.23
N ASN A 52 13.00 -10.05 10.45
CA ASN A 52 14.41 -10.37 10.70
C ASN A 52 14.70 -11.78 10.18
N SER A 53 15.07 -11.88 8.90
CA SER A 53 15.40 -13.11 8.20
C SER A 53 16.91 -13.21 7.97
N ASP A 54 17.48 -14.37 8.27
CA ASP A 54 18.93 -14.62 8.07
C ASP A 54 19.33 -14.71 6.58
N ASN A 55 18.36 -14.91 5.69
CA ASN A 55 18.62 -15.16 4.25
C ASN A 55 18.68 -13.88 3.41
N TYR A 56 18.06 -12.79 3.86
CA TYR A 56 17.95 -11.55 3.11
C TYR A 56 18.23 -10.33 3.98
N PRO A 57 18.69 -9.20 3.40
CA PRO A 57 18.90 -7.97 4.15
C PRO A 57 17.59 -7.53 4.83
N TYR A 58 17.63 -7.35 6.14
CA TYR A 58 16.50 -6.81 6.89
C TYR A 58 16.37 -5.31 6.66
N ILE A 59 15.15 -4.83 6.41
CA ILE A 59 14.90 -3.43 6.05
C ILE A 59 15.47 -2.42 7.07
N MET A 60 15.43 -2.76 8.37
CA MET A 60 15.93 -1.88 9.44
C MET A 60 17.46 -1.85 9.54
N ASP A 61 18.15 -2.82 8.93
CA ASP A 61 19.62 -2.89 8.92
C ASP A 61 20.23 -2.22 7.69
N ILE A 62 19.37 -1.83 6.71
CA ILE A 62 19.84 -1.16 5.49
C ILE A 62 20.30 0.25 5.84
N LYS A 63 21.57 0.48 5.75
CA LYS A 63 22.16 1.81 5.94
C LYS A 63 22.00 2.61 4.65
N GLY A 64 21.34 3.75 4.74
CA GLY A 64 21.22 4.67 3.62
C GLY A 64 22.57 5.20 3.15
N GLY A 65 22.79 5.23 1.84
CA GLY A 65 23.89 5.95 1.21
C GLY A 65 23.55 7.43 1.02
N LYS A 66 24.54 8.24 0.62
CA LYS A 66 24.31 9.62 0.19
C LYS A 66 23.74 9.58 -1.25
N CYS A 67 22.43 9.39 -1.38
CA CYS A 67 21.71 9.59 -2.63
C CYS A 67 20.93 10.90 -2.55
N GLY A 68 20.99 11.74 -3.58
CA GLY A 68 20.00 12.79 -3.80
C GLY A 68 18.67 12.20 -4.25
N PRO A 69 17.57 12.98 -4.21
CA PRO A 69 16.31 12.56 -4.80
C PRO A 69 16.50 12.40 -6.33
N GLU A 70 15.89 11.35 -6.88
CA GLU A 70 15.81 11.16 -8.32
C GLU A 70 14.87 12.20 -8.93
N GLU A 71 15.25 12.76 -10.09
CA GLU A 71 14.38 13.66 -10.83
C GLU A 71 13.31 12.83 -11.56
N VAL A 72 12.04 13.09 -11.26
CA VAL A 72 10.88 12.45 -11.89
C VAL A 72 9.96 13.50 -12.47
N ALA A 73 9.40 13.24 -13.66
CA ALA A 73 8.39 14.10 -14.23
C ALA A 73 7.01 13.82 -13.59
N CYS A 74 6.17 14.85 -13.53
CA CYS A 74 4.84 14.73 -12.95
C CYS A 74 3.98 13.65 -13.62
N ASN A 75 4.22 13.37 -14.90
CA ASN A 75 3.49 12.36 -15.67
C ASN A 75 4.15 10.97 -15.67
N ASP A 76 5.31 10.82 -15.03
CA ASP A 76 5.92 9.52 -14.88
C ASP A 76 5.04 8.62 -14.00
N THR A 77 5.09 7.31 -14.27
CA THR A 77 4.35 6.33 -13.47
C THR A 77 4.92 6.27 -12.06
N ALA A 78 4.07 6.48 -11.07
CA ALA A 78 4.41 6.41 -9.66
C ALA A 78 3.99 5.08 -9.02
N ALA A 79 2.87 4.51 -9.48
CA ALA A 79 2.37 3.24 -8.98
C ALA A 79 1.69 2.41 -10.07
N ILE A 80 1.71 1.09 -9.92
CA ILE A 80 0.92 0.16 -10.72
C ILE A 80 0.03 -0.64 -9.77
N LEU A 81 -1.29 -0.50 -9.92
CA LEU A 81 -2.26 -1.25 -9.13
C LEU A 81 -2.88 -2.35 -9.95
N PHE A 82 -2.78 -3.58 -9.48
CA PHE A 82 -3.42 -4.70 -10.16
C PHE A 82 -4.90 -4.81 -9.81
N THR A 83 -5.72 -5.00 -10.82
CA THR A 83 -7.15 -5.29 -10.68
C THR A 83 -7.45 -6.67 -11.27
N SER A 84 -8.43 -7.38 -10.66
CA SER A 84 -8.97 -8.59 -11.25
C SER A 84 -9.72 -8.23 -12.53
N GLY A 85 -9.08 -8.45 -13.69
CA GLY A 85 -9.72 -8.22 -14.97
C GLY A 85 -10.94 -9.12 -15.14
N THR A 86 -12.02 -8.60 -15.74
CA THR A 86 -13.24 -9.36 -16.09
C THR A 86 -12.96 -10.57 -16.99
N THR A 87 -11.81 -10.61 -17.64
CA THR A 87 -11.35 -11.68 -18.55
C THR A 87 -10.43 -12.70 -17.88
N GLY A 88 -10.25 -12.65 -16.55
CA GLY A 88 -9.38 -13.57 -15.81
C GLY A 88 -7.88 -13.23 -15.83
N ASN A 89 -7.45 -12.32 -16.70
CA ASN A 89 -6.07 -11.83 -16.70
C ASN A 89 -5.94 -10.55 -15.87
N PRO A 90 -4.89 -10.41 -15.05
CA PRO A 90 -4.67 -9.21 -14.28
C PRO A 90 -4.42 -8.01 -15.19
N LYS A 91 -4.95 -6.86 -14.79
CA LYS A 91 -4.69 -5.57 -15.47
C LYS A 91 -3.90 -4.68 -14.52
N GLY A 92 -2.76 -4.18 -14.97
CA GLY A 92 -1.96 -3.20 -14.24
C GLY A 92 -2.42 -1.78 -14.59
N VAL A 93 -3.07 -1.12 -13.65
CA VAL A 93 -3.46 0.29 -13.80
C VAL A 93 -2.27 1.15 -13.42
N MET A 94 -1.71 1.86 -14.40
CA MET A 94 -0.58 2.79 -14.20
C MET A 94 -1.11 4.13 -13.70
N LEU A 95 -0.63 4.57 -12.55
CA LEU A 95 -0.96 5.85 -11.94
C LEU A 95 0.28 6.75 -11.94
N SER A 96 0.17 7.94 -12.54
CA SER A 96 1.24 8.93 -12.51
C SER A 96 1.31 9.66 -11.16
N HIS A 97 2.43 10.36 -10.92
CA HIS A 97 2.56 11.28 -9.78
C HIS A 97 1.42 12.31 -9.78
N THR A 98 1.07 12.87 -10.94
CA THR A 98 -0.06 13.80 -11.09
C THR A 98 -1.38 13.17 -10.68
N ASN A 99 -1.65 11.91 -11.05
CA ASN A 99 -2.89 11.23 -10.66
C ASN A 99 -3.01 11.15 -9.15
N LEU A 100 -1.97 10.62 -8.48
CA LEU A 100 -1.98 10.41 -7.02
C LEU A 100 -2.10 11.73 -6.26
N VAL A 101 -1.29 12.73 -6.62
CA VAL A 101 -1.27 14.03 -5.95
C VAL A 101 -2.60 14.77 -6.17
N SER A 102 -3.13 14.76 -7.40
CA SER A 102 -4.40 15.44 -7.69
C SER A 102 -5.58 14.80 -6.97
N ASP A 103 -5.57 13.47 -6.82
CA ASP A 103 -6.62 12.76 -6.09
C ASP A 103 -6.58 13.12 -4.61
N ALA A 104 -5.42 13.04 -3.96
CA ALA A 104 -5.25 13.43 -2.57
C ALA A 104 -5.66 14.89 -2.31
N PHE A 105 -5.24 15.84 -3.16
CA PHE A 105 -5.67 17.24 -3.02
C PHE A 105 -7.17 17.45 -3.21
N LYS A 106 -7.82 16.69 -4.09
CA LYS A 106 -9.29 16.77 -4.25
C LYS A 106 -9.99 16.26 -3.00
N MET A 107 -9.52 15.15 -2.45
CA MET A 107 -10.11 14.56 -1.25
C MET A 107 -10.00 15.50 -0.05
N LEU A 108 -8.83 16.11 0.18
CA LEU A 108 -8.64 17.12 1.25
C LEU A 108 -9.60 18.32 1.17
N ARG A 109 -10.14 18.60 -0.02
CA ARG A 109 -11.18 19.65 -0.18
C ARG A 109 -12.57 19.22 0.31
N TYR A 110 -12.85 17.92 0.31
CA TYR A 110 -14.13 17.35 0.76
C TYR A 110 -14.05 16.88 2.21
N MET A 111 -12.88 16.45 2.62
CA MET A 111 -12.63 15.85 3.92
C MET A 111 -11.34 16.46 4.50
N THR A 112 -11.50 17.49 5.32
CA THR A 112 -10.34 18.13 5.95
C THR A 112 -9.80 17.23 7.05
N LEU A 113 -8.54 16.81 6.91
CA LEU A 113 -7.79 16.13 7.95
C LEU A 113 -6.81 17.09 8.61
N TYR A 114 -6.62 16.93 9.90
CA TYR A 114 -5.68 17.70 10.71
C TYR A 114 -4.56 16.80 11.24
N PRO A 115 -3.38 17.35 11.59
CA PRO A 115 -2.27 16.56 12.13
C PRO A 115 -2.60 15.77 13.41
N GLU A 116 -3.59 16.20 14.18
CA GLU A 116 -4.10 15.53 15.37
C GLU A 116 -5.06 14.39 15.07
N ASP A 117 -5.50 14.22 13.83
CA ASP A 117 -6.40 13.14 13.45
C ASP A 117 -5.69 11.77 13.35
N THR A 118 -6.43 10.74 13.71
CA THR A 118 -6.06 9.35 13.45
C THR A 118 -7.11 8.71 12.54
N VAL A 119 -6.70 8.36 11.33
CA VAL A 119 -7.55 7.72 10.32
C VAL A 119 -7.30 6.22 10.32
N TYR A 120 -8.37 5.43 10.39
CA TYR A 120 -8.27 3.97 10.40
C TYR A 120 -8.39 3.38 8.99
N ALA A 121 -7.31 2.75 8.53
CA ALA A 121 -7.24 2.03 7.26
C ALA A 121 -7.72 0.58 7.44
N VAL A 122 -9.01 0.33 7.26
CA VAL A 122 -9.63 -0.98 7.44
C VAL A 122 -9.37 -1.95 6.28
N LEU A 123 -9.16 -1.43 5.08
CA LEU A 123 -8.83 -2.22 3.90
C LEU A 123 -7.31 -2.20 3.64
N PRO A 124 -6.77 -3.25 3.02
CA PRO A 124 -5.36 -3.31 2.69
C PRO A 124 -4.90 -2.20 1.74
N ILE A 125 -3.66 -1.75 1.90
CA ILE A 125 -3.07 -0.64 1.13
C ILE A 125 -2.93 -0.91 -0.38
N HIS A 126 -2.95 -2.17 -0.81
CA HIS A 126 -2.91 -2.51 -2.24
C HIS A 126 -4.22 -2.15 -2.98
N HIS A 127 -5.28 -1.81 -2.27
CA HIS A 127 -6.49 -1.23 -2.87
C HIS A 127 -6.33 0.27 -3.10
N ALA A 128 -6.68 0.73 -4.31
CA ALA A 128 -6.60 2.13 -4.70
C ALA A 128 -7.25 3.06 -3.66
N TYR A 129 -8.44 2.72 -3.17
CA TYR A 129 -9.16 3.50 -2.18
C TYR A 129 -8.34 3.74 -0.89
N THR A 130 -7.76 2.67 -0.33
CA THR A 130 -6.97 2.81 0.91
C THR A 130 -5.67 3.55 0.65
N MET A 131 -5.03 3.29 -0.48
CA MET A 131 -3.78 3.95 -0.84
C MET A 131 -3.98 5.46 -1.05
N THR A 132 -5.02 5.86 -1.79
CA THR A 132 -5.23 7.28 -2.12
C THR A 132 -6.02 8.01 -1.05
N ALA A 133 -7.24 7.53 -0.72
CA ALA A 133 -8.17 8.23 0.15
C ALA A 133 -7.91 8.07 1.66
N VAL A 134 -6.94 7.24 2.05
CA VAL A 134 -6.55 7.08 3.46
C VAL A 134 -5.08 7.39 3.64
N PHE A 135 -4.21 6.56 3.04
CA PHE A 135 -2.77 6.65 3.32
C PHE A 135 -2.15 7.95 2.79
N LEU A 136 -2.36 8.29 1.52
CA LEU A 136 -1.78 9.51 0.95
C LEU A 136 -2.36 10.77 1.59
N GLU A 137 -3.65 10.78 1.95
CA GLU A 137 -4.24 11.93 2.65
C GLU A 137 -3.63 12.13 4.03
N CYS A 138 -3.42 11.07 4.81
CA CYS A 138 -2.72 11.16 6.08
C CYS A 138 -1.31 11.72 5.89
N MET A 139 -0.59 11.25 4.86
CA MET A 139 0.76 11.76 4.56
C MET A 139 0.76 13.25 4.19
N PHE A 140 -0.21 13.74 3.43
CA PHE A 140 -0.31 15.15 3.04
C PHE A 140 -0.77 16.06 4.16
N SER A 141 -1.66 15.59 5.03
CA SER A 141 -2.21 16.37 6.15
C SER A 141 -1.33 16.33 7.41
N GLY A 142 -0.40 15.36 7.49
CA GLY A 142 0.36 15.08 8.70
C GLY A 142 -0.42 14.29 9.75
N ALA A 143 -1.59 13.73 9.40
CA ALA A 143 -2.40 12.89 10.26
C ALA A 143 -1.79 11.49 10.45
N CYS A 144 -2.21 10.81 11.51
CA CYS A 144 -1.83 9.42 11.76
C CYS A 144 -2.66 8.46 10.91
N CYS A 145 -2.01 7.50 10.23
CA CYS A 145 -2.69 6.40 9.56
C CYS A 145 -2.52 5.12 10.37
N LEU A 146 -3.61 4.61 10.95
CA LEU A 146 -3.63 3.36 11.71
C LEU A 146 -4.11 2.21 10.81
N PHE A 147 -3.24 1.28 10.49
CA PHE A 147 -3.61 0.11 9.68
C PHE A 147 -4.28 -0.98 10.54
N GLY A 148 -5.46 -1.40 10.12
CA GLY A 148 -6.19 -2.49 10.76
C GLY A 148 -5.50 -3.84 10.58
N SER A 149 -5.44 -4.63 11.65
CA SER A 149 -4.77 -5.93 11.63
C SER A 149 -5.62 -7.04 11.03
N ARG A 150 -6.95 -6.99 11.21
CA ARG A 150 -7.89 -8.04 10.76
C ARG A 150 -9.28 -7.48 10.48
N LEU A 151 -9.93 -8.00 9.43
CA LEU A 151 -11.31 -7.67 9.04
C LEU A 151 -12.36 -8.43 9.90
N VAL A 152 -12.26 -8.31 11.23
CA VAL A 152 -13.15 -8.93 12.20
C VAL A 152 -13.72 -7.86 13.12
N VAL A 153 -15.04 -7.73 13.21
CA VAL A 153 -15.71 -6.62 13.93
C VAL A 153 -15.20 -6.39 15.35
N PRO A 154 -15.09 -7.39 16.25
CA PRO A 154 -14.52 -7.17 17.58
C PRO A 154 -13.10 -6.60 17.59
N VAL A 155 -12.26 -7.00 16.61
CA VAL A 155 -10.90 -6.50 16.49
C VAL A 155 -10.91 -5.04 16.02
N ILE A 156 -11.69 -4.73 14.99
CA ILE A 156 -11.86 -3.38 14.49
C ILE A 156 -12.33 -2.44 15.60
N LEU A 157 -13.38 -2.80 16.34
CA LEU A 157 -13.91 -1.99 17.45
C LEU A 157 -12.87 -1.75 18.56
N LYS A 158 -12.06 -2.75 18.85
CA LYS A 158 -10.96 -2.64 19.81
C LYS A 158 -9.90 -1.65 19.28
N GLU A 159 -9.46 -1.82 18.03
CA GLU A 159 -8.44 -0.99 17.41
C GLU A 159 -8.89 0.47 17.24
N LEU A 160 -10.16 0.71 16.90
CA LEU A 160 -10.75 2.05 16.83
C LEU A 160 -10.66 2.77 18.17
N ARG A 161 -10.94 2.06 19.28
CA ARG A 161 -10.89 2.61 20.64
C ARG A 161 -9.44 2.83 21.11
N ASP A 162 -8.62 1.78 21.01
CA ASP A 162 -7.26 1.80 21.54
C ASP A 162 -6.36 2.76 20.75
N GLY A 163 -6.63 2.95 19.46
CA GLY A 163 -5.93 3.89 18.58
C GLY A 163 -6.46 5.32 18.62
N ASN A 164 -7.45 5.64 19.48
CA ASN A 164 -8.10 6.95 19.52
C ASN A 164 -8.49 7.45 18.12
N VAL A 165 -9.07 6.56 17.31
CA VAL A 165 -9.42 6.86 15.92
C VAL A 165 -10.46 7.99 15.87
N THR A 166 -10.15 9.04 15.13
CA THR A 166 -11.06 10.19 14.91
C THR A 166 -11.85 10.04 13.62
N MET A 167 -11.30 9.31 12.63
CA MET A 167 -11.95 9.11 11.35
C MET A 167 -11.86 7.65 10.88
N PHE A 168 -13.00 7.09 10.51
CA PHE A 168 -13.14 5.73 9.99
C PHE A 168 -13.74 5.74 8.59
N LEU A 169 -12.91 5.43 7.60
CA LEU A 169 -13.29 5.36 6.20
C LEU A 169 -13.42 3.89 5.78
N ALA A 170 -14.61 3.48 5.40
CA ALA A 170 -14.88 2.11 4.99
C ALA A 170 -15.91 2.01 3.86
N VAL A 171 -15.92 0.87 3.18
CA VAL A 171 -16.93 0.55 2.18
C VAL A 171 -18.24 0.08 2.85
N PRO A 172 -19.40 0.21 2.19
CA PRO A 172 -20.72 -0.16 2.77
C PRO A 172 -20.77 -1.58 3.35
N MET A 173 -20.08 -2.52 2.75
CA MET A 173 -20.00 -3.90 3.23
C MET A 173 -19.42 -4.00 4.66
N ILE A 174 -18.48 -3.14 5.01
CA ILE A 174 -17.87 -3.11 6.34
C ILE A 174 -18.89 -2.59 7.36
N TYR A 175 -19.58 -1.49 7.05
CA TYR A 175 -20.62 -0.95 7.92
C TYR A 175 -21.76 -1.94 8.16
N ASN A 176 -22.17 -2.68 7.14
CA ASN A 176 -23.22 -3.73 7.28
C ASN A 176 -22.80 -4.83 8.25
N ARG A 177 -21.50 -5.15 8.36
CA ARG A 177 -21.01 -6.13 9.34
C ARG A 177 -21.07 -5.65 10.79
N PHE A 178 -21.17 -4.35 11.04
CA PHE A 178 -21.40 -3.81 12.39
C PHE A 178 -22.87 -3.91 12.83
N LEU A 179 -23.79 -4.05 11.86
CA LEU A 179 -25.23 -4.09 12.11
C LEU A 179 -25.76 -5.54 12.24
N SER A 180 -24.97 -6.55 11.87
CA SER A 180 -25.30 -7.97 11.93
C SER A 180 -24.75 -8.62 13.20
#